data_40ee15c30ae4dcfed8461f898b11f6dd
#
_entry.id   40ee15c30ae4dcfed8461f898b11f6dd
#
_cell.length_a   1.000
_cell.length_b   1.000
_cell.length_c   1.000
_cell.angle_alpha   90.00
_cell.angle_beta   90.00
_cell.angle_gamma   90.00
#
_symmetry.space_group_name_H-M   'P 1'
#
loop_
_entity.id
_entity.type
_entity.pdbx_description
1 polymer ?
#
loop_
_entity_poly.entity_id
_entity_poly.type
_entity_poly.pdbx_seq_one_letter_code
_entity_poly.pdbx_strand_id
1 'polypeptide(L)'
;MWFLIGRRKSESLICHWSFDIYHLPFLKPETRNPKPKTADPKTQNSMNIISFATNESDWKQPRMGIILREGTRDLGYRLDCEKLFAPADRPSNPLAWFDMDSEWFQKASQTSKEIVNDTSALAQAKEKGWLVASQDAYWFAPVPRPSKIICIGLNYRDHAAESNMAIPERPVIFSKFPTCVIAPGEPVVIPSQSHQVDYEAEMAVVIGRRAKNVKATRALDYVLGYTAFNDVSARDFQFADGQWVRGKSCDTFAPMGQSIVTTDTITDPHKLSIKLVLNGQTMQDSNTDQLIFGVPELIEFLTESITLEPGDVIATGTPPGVGFARKPPVFLKPGDEMEVLIEGIGGLGNPVVAATE
;
A
#
# COMPACT_ATOMS: atom_id res chain seq x y z
N MET A 1 33.13 49.74 31.21
CA MET A 1 32.33 50.94 30.97
C MET A 1 30.93 50.49 30.54
N TRP A 2 29.96 50.76 31.34
CA TRP A 2 28.56 50.42 31.33
C TRP A 2 27.85 51.01 30.11
N PHE A 3 26.89 50.27 29.52
CA PHE A 3 25.56 50.79 29.19
C PHE A 3 24.53 49.65 29.06
N LEU A 4 23.58 49.68 29.98
CA LEU A 4 22.25 49.07 29.93
C LEU A 4 21.43 49.76 28.83
N ILE A 5 20.45 49.05 28.27
CA ILE A 5 19.04 49.41 28.00
C ILE A 5 18.53 48.42 26.94
N GLY A 6 17.54 47.66 27.24
CA GLY A 6 16.19 47.75 26.80
C GLY A 6 15.56 46.37 26.59
N ARG A 7 14.75 45.91 27.54
CA ARG A 7 13.80 44.79 27.31
C ARG A 7 12.77 45.20 26.27
N ARG A 8 12.68 44.47 25.17
CA ARG A 8 11.42 44.38 24.40
C ARG A 8 10.97 42.91 24.41
N LYS A 9 9.76 42.71 24.90
CA LYS A 9 8.99 41.51 24.77
C LYS A 9 8.80 41.22 23.27
N SER A 10 9.34 40.14 22.75
CA SER A 10 8.94 39.62 21.48
C SER A 10 7.84 38.58 21.73
N GLU A 11 6.61 38.96 21.40
CA GLU A 11 5.50 38.04 21.27
C GLU A 11 5.87 37.05 20.18
N SER A 12 5.87 35.76 20.52
CA SER A 12 6.08 34.68 19.61
C SER A 12 4.82 34.56 18.72
N LEU A 13 4.91 35.04 17.47
CA LEU A 13 3.99 34.62 16.42
C LEU A 13 4.27 33.13 16.13
N ILE A 14 3.49 32.26 16.74
CA ILE A 14 3.37 30.87 16.29
C ILE A 14 2.52 30.94 15.02
N CYS A 15 3.18 30.91 13.86
CA CYS A 15 2.50 30.64 12.59
C CYS A 15 1.97 29.20 12.64
N HIS A 16 0.68 29.06 12.92
CA HIS A 16 -0.06 27.85 12.60
C HIS A 16 -0.21 27.74 11.08
N TRP A 17 0.67 26.98 10.45
CA TRP A 17 0.42 26.48 9.12
C TRP A 17 -0.50 25.27 9.25
N SER A 18 -1.80 25.50 9.24
CA SER A 18 -2.77 24.44 8.95
C SER A 18 -2.79 24.28 7.43
N PHE A 19 -2.15 23.22 6.93
CA PHE A 19 -2.34 22.78 5.56
C PHE A 19 -3.73 22.14 5.45
N ASP A 20 -4.71 22.93 5.03
CA ASP A 20 -6.01 22.44 4.58
C ASP A 20 -5.86 21.86 3.15
N ILE A 21 -5.28 20.65 3.03
CA ILE A 21 -5.23 19.88 1.77
C ILE A 21 -6.58 19.17 1.50
N TYR A 22 -7.60 19.33 2.35
CA TYR A 22 -8.80 18.47 2.37
C TYR A 22 -10.09 19.10 1.82
N HIS A 23 -10.01 20.04 0.87
CA HIS A 23 -11.22 20.59 0.24
C HIS A 23 -11.31 20.35 -1.27
N LEU A 24 -11.01 19.11 -1.73
CA LEU A 24 -11.54 18.66 -3.02
C LEU A 24 -12.72 17.73 -2.74
N PRO A 25 -13.91 17.92 -3.38
CA PRO A 25 -15.02 17.01 -3.22
C PRO A 25 -14.61 15.63 -3.73
N PHE A 26 -14.55 14.65 -2.84
CA PHE A 26 -14.38 13.25 -3.22
C PHE A 26 -15.50 12.87 -4.19
N LEU A 27 -15.16 12.70 -5.46
CA LEU A 27 -16.01 11.99 -6.38
C LEU A 27 -16.13 10.56 -5.84
N LYS A 28 -17.36 10.15 -5.49
CA LYS A 28 -17.63 8.75 -5.18
C LYS A 28 -17.11 7.92 -6.35
N PRO A 29 -16.19 6.94 -6.15
CA PRO A 29 -15.77 6.11 -7.23
C PRO A 29 -16.99 5.38 -7.77
N GLU A 30 -17.43 5.69 -8.98
CA GLU A 30 -18.34 4.84 -9.72
C GLU A 30 -17.64 3.50 -9.89
N THR A 31 -18.19 2.47 -9.25
CA THR A 31 -17.70 1.10 -9.30
C THR A 31 -17.86 0.53 -10.70
N ARG A 32 -16.97 0.90 -11.63
CA ARG A 32 -16.72 0.11 -12.84
C ARG A 32 -15.64 -0.91 -12.53
N ASN A 33 -16.01 -1.95 -11.78
CA ASN A 33 -15.22 -3.17 -11.72
C ASN A 33 -15.30 -3.87 -13.09
N PRO A 34 -14.18 -4.04 -13.81
CA PRO A 34 -14.15 -5.01 -14.90
C PRO A 34 -14.43 -6.38 -14.29
N LYS A 35 -15.39 -7.13 -14.83
CA LYS A 35 -15.73 -8.48 -14.37
C LYS A 35 -14.46 -9.33 -14.39
N PRO A 36 -13.98 -9.84 -13.24
CA PRO A 36 -12.84 -10.75 -13.22
C PRO A 36 -13.21 -12.02 -13.97
N LYS A 37 -12.30 -12.50 -14.82
CA LYS A 37 -12.39 -13.82 -15.41
C LYS A 37 -12.42 -14.84 -14.28
N THR A 38 -13.35 -15.77 -14.35
CA THR A 38 -13.68 -16.82 -13.40
C THR A 38 -12.46 -17.44 -12.73
N ALA A 39 -12.29 -17.20 -11.42
CA ALA A 39 -11.38 -17.94 -10.56
C ALA A 39 -11.97 -19.32 -10.22
N ASP A 40 -11.09 -20.29 -10.00
CA ASP A 40 -11.38 -21.66 -9.64
C ASP A 40 -12.23 -21.72 -8.34
N PRO A 41 -13.34 -22.50 -8.26
CA PRO A 41 -14.28 -22.50 -7.15
C PRO A 41 -13.77 -23.17 -5.85
N LYS A 42 -12.49 -23.43 -5.71
CA LYS A 42 -11.89 -24.10 -4.53
C LYS A 42 -11.13 -23.17 -3.57
N THR A 43 -11.18 -21.86 -3.71
CA THR A 43 -10.55 -20.95 -2.77
C THR A 43 -11.38 -20.84 -1.49
N GLN A 44 -10.85 -21.43 -0.41
CA GLN A 44 -11.27 -21.19 0.97
C GLN A 44 -11.41 -19.69 1.22
N ASN A 45 -12.34 -19.31 2.10
CA ASN A 45 -12.67 -17.93 2.47
C ASN A 45 -11.43 -17.04 2.59
N SER A 46 -11.16 -16.27 1.54
CA SER A 46 -10.02 -15.36 1.46
C SER A 46 -10.21 -14.20 2.43
N MET A 47 -9.20 -13.90 3.25
CA MET A 47 -9.22 -12.74 4.11
C MET A 47 -8.58 -11.54 3.40
N ASN A 48 -9.33 -10.45 3.32
CA ASN A 48 -8.86 -9.18 2.78
C ASN A 48 -8.89 -8.13 3.88
N ILE A 49 -7.71 -7.68 4.31
CA ILE A 49 -7.55 -6.69 5.36
C ILE A 49 -7.53 -5.30 4.75
N ILE A 50 -8.22 -4.37 5.37
CA ILE A 50 -8.38 -2.99 4.93
C ILE A 50 -8.13 -2.01 6.07
N SER A 51 -7.88 -0.76 5.72
CA SER A 51 -8.08 0.37 6.62
C SER A 51 -9.19 1.25 6.09
N PHE A 52 -10.07 1.72 6.97
CA PHE A 52 -11.26 2.48 6.60
C PHE A 52 -11.69 3.45 7.71
N ALA A 53 -12.49 4.44 7.33
CA ALA A 53 -13.24 5.31 8.23
C ALA A 53 -14.73 5.30 7.87
N THR A 54 -15.59 5.79 8.76
CA THR A 54 -17.04 5.94 8.51
C THR A 54 -17.48 7.39 8.44
N ASN A 55 -16.63 8.32 8.83
CA ASN A 55 -16.87 9.76 8.80
C ASN A 55 -15.53 10.51 8.76
N GLU A 56 -15.56 11.81 8.47
CA GLU A 56 -14.36 12.65 8.34
C GLU A 56 -13.55 12.78 9.64
N SER A 57 -14.20 12.69 10.81
CA SER A 57 -13.47 12.77 12.09
C SER A 57 -12.52 11.59 12.32
N ASP A 58 -12.82 10.45 11.69
CA ASP A 58 -12.04 9.22 11.79
C ASP A 58 -10.83 9.20 10.84
N TRP A 59 -10.71 10.16 9.90
CA TRP A 59 -9.66 10.15 8.87
C TRP A 59 -8.24 10.25 9.42
N LYS A 60 -8.08 10.85 10.60
CA LYS A 60 -6.76 10.94 11.26
C LYS A 60 -6.28 9.60 11.83
N GLN A 61 -7.20 8.70 12.09
CA GLN A 61 -6.95 7.38 12.65
C GLN A 61 -7.88 6.35 12.01
N PRO A 62 -7.60 5.93 10.75
CA PRO A 62 -8.41 4.90 10.10
C PRO A 62 -8.30 3.60 10.88
N ARG A 63 -9.41 2.87 10.91
CA ARG A 63 -9.56 1.62 11.64
C ARG A 63 -9.25 0.43 10.76
N MET A 64 -8.70 -0.63 11.34
CA MET A 64 -8.55 -1.89 10.64
C MET A 64 -9.91 -2.58 10.48
N GLY A 65 -10.13 -3.13 9.29
CA GLY A 65 -11.30 -3.94 8.97
C GLY A 65 -10.97 -5.16 8.12
N ILE A 66 -11.96 -6.04 7.99
CA ILE A 66 -11.89 -7.21 7.12
C ILE A 66 -13.08 -7.18 6.17
N ILE A 67 -12.80 -7.33 4.86
CA ILE A 67 -13.86 -7.53 3.85
C ILE A 67 -14.45 -8.91 4.07
N LEU A 68 -15.77 -8.99 4.27
CA LEU A 68 -16.46 -10.26 4.41
C LEU A 68 -16.81 -10.81 3.04
N ARG A 69 -16.24 -11.97 2.69
CA ARG A 69 -16.45 -12.65 1.40
C ARG A 69 -16.82 -14.11 1.58
N GLU A 70 -17.78 -14.57 0.80
CA GLU A 70 -18.09 -15.97 0.61
C GLU A 70 -17.50 -16.41 -0.73
N GLY A 71 -16.36 -17.08 -0.72
CA GLY A 71 -15.54 -17.30 -1.92
C GLY A 71 -15.12 -15.97 -2.55
N THR A 72 -15.50 -15.71 -3.79
CA THR A 72 -15.23 -14.44 -4.51
C THR A 72 -16.32 -13.38 -4.30
N ARG A 73 -17.46 -13.75 -3.68
CA ARG A 73 -18.61 -12.87 -3.48
C ARG A 73 -18.40 -11.97 -2.27
N ASP A 74 -18.35 -10.65 -2.48
CA ASP A 74 -18.41 -9.65 -1.39
C ASP A 74 -19.82 -9.65 -0.79
N LEU A 75 -19.94 -9.84 0.52
CA LEU A 75 -21.21 -9.83 1.24
C LEU A 75 -21.77 -8.41 1.47
N GLY A 76 -21.07 -7.38 1.02
CA GLY A 76 -21.46 -5.98 1.17
C GLY A 76 -21.19 -5.40 2.55
N TYR A 77 -20.37 -6.07 3.37
CA TYR A 77 -20.05 -5.64 4.73
C TYR A 77 -18.53 -5.67 4.99
N ARG A 78 -18.10 -4.79 5.89
CA ARG A 78 -16.75 -4.71 6.46
C ARG A 78 -16.87 -4.99 7.95
N LEU A 79 -16.12 -5.97 8.45
CA LEU A 79 -15.97 -6.18 9.88
C LEU A 79 -15.10 -5.07 10.46
N ASP A 80 -15.63 -4.29 11.38
CA ASP A 80 -14.85 -3.30 12.14
C ASP A 80 -14.12 -4.02 13.29
N CYS A 81 -12.83 -4.27 13.12
CA CYS A 81 -12.05 -5.07 14.07
C CYS A 81 -11.96 -4.40 15.44
N GLU A 82 -11.97 -3.06 15.50
CA GLU A 82 -11.92 -2.35 16.77
C GLU A 82 -13.17 -2.57 17.64
N LYS A 83 -14.32 -2.81 17.02
CA LYS A 83 -15.57 -3.06 17.75
C LYS A 83 -15.66 -4.43 18.41
N LEU A 84 -14.70 -5.32 18.13
CA LEU A 84 -14.57 -6.61 18.81
C LEU A 84 -14.00 -6.48 20.22
N PHE A 85 -13.46 -5.31 20.58
CA PHE A 85 -12.77 -5.06 21.84
C PHE A 85 -13.30 -3.81 22.53
N ALA A 86 -13.29 -3.81 23.86
CA ALA A 86 -13.53 -2.58 24.61
C ALA A 86 -12.41 -1.56 24.31
N PRO A 87 -12.67 -0.25 24.34
CA PRO A 87 -11.67 0.77 24.01
C PRO A 87 -10.35 0.64 24.79
N ALA A 88 -10.42 0.22 26.07
CA ALA A 88 -9.24 0.03 26.91
C ALA A 88 -8.38 -1.18 26.52
N ASP A 89 -8.97 -2.15 25.80
CA ASP A 89 -8.31 -3.40 25.40
C ASP A 89 -7.74 -3.34 23.98
N ARG A 90 -7.85 -2.18 23.29
CA ARG A 90 -7.31 -1.99 21.94
C ARG A 90 -5.83 -1.68 21.99
N PRO A 91 -5.05 -2.09 20.95
CA PRO A 91 -3.64 -1.75 20.92
C PRO A 91 -3.45 -0.24 20.79
N SER A 92 -2.50 0.31 21.57
CA SER A 92 -2.11 1.72 21.48
C SER A 92 -1.34 2.05 20.20
N ASN A 93 -0.67 1.04 19.61
CA ASN A 93 0.00 1.15 18.32
C ASN A 93 -0.89 0.54 17.23
N PRO A 94 -1.38 1.32 16.24
CA PRO A 94 -2.22 0.80 15.15
C PRO A 94 -1.56 -0.33 14.35
N LEU A 95 -0.24 -0.36 14.24
CA LEU A 95 0.48 -1.42 13.53
C LEU A 95 0.39 -2.78 14.23
N ALA A 96 0.07 -2.83 15.52
CA ALA A 96 -0.14 -4.09 16.24
C ALA A 96 -1.35 -4.90 15.71
N TRP A 97 -2.28 -4.26 14.99
CA TRP A 97 -3.36 -4.95 14.29
C TRP A 97 -2.87 -5.86 13.17
N PHE A 98 -1.67 -5.62 12.63
CA PHE A 98 -1.06 -6.44 11.58
C PHE A 98 -0.22 -7.59 12.14
N ASP A 99 -0.01 -7.65 13.46
CA ASP A 99 0.73 -8.75 14.10
C ASP A 99 -0.14 -10.00 14.15
N MET A 100 0.21 -10.97 13.31
CA MET A 100 -0.52 -12.25 13.18
C MET A 100 -0.56 -13.07 14.46
N ASP A 101 0.37 -12.85 15.40
CA ASP A 101 0.44 -13.56 16.68
C ASP A 101 -0.30 -12.81 17.80
N SER A 102 -0.80 -11.59 17.54
CA SER A 102 -1.56 -10.81 18.51
C SER A 102 -2.97 -11.39 18.74
N GLU A 103 -3.48 -11.22 19.96
CA GLU A 103 -4.87 -11.58 20.29
C GLU A 103 -5.90 -10.80 19.44
N TRP A 104 -5.58 -9.55 19.07
CA TRP A 104 -6.44 -8.71 18.25
C TRP A 104 -6.63 -9.27 16.86
N PHE A 105 -5.51 -9.62 16.20
CA PHE A 105 -5.54 -10.22 14.87
C PHE A 105 -6.23 -11.59 14.89
N GLN A 106 -5.88 -12.45 15.83
CA GLN A 106 -6.44 -13.79 15.95
C GLN A 106 -7.95 -13.75 16.15
N LYS A 107 -8.45 -12.89 17.06
CA LYS A 107 -9.88 -12.73 17.30
C LYS A 107 -10.61 -12.17 16.06
N ALA A 108 -10.04 -11.14 15.40
CA ALA A 108 -10.63 -10.57 14.19
C ALA A 108 -10.71 -11.60 13.04
N SER A 109 -9.64 -12.36 12.81
CA SER A 109 -9.57 -13.43 11.82
C SER A 109 -10.59 -14.54 12.13
N GLN A 110 -10.66 -15.02 13.38
CA GLN A 110 -11.60 -16.04 13.79
C GLN A 110 -13.05 -15.56 13.62
N THR A 111 -13.36 -14.36 14.12
CA THR A 111 -14.72 -13.79 14.02
C THR A 111 -15.14 -13.59 12.55
N SER A 112 -14.24 -13.15 11.67
CA SER A 112 -14.57 -12.99 10.25
C SER A 112 -14.94 -14.33 9.60
N LYS A 113 -14.23 -15.41 9.91
CA LYS A 113 -14.52 -16.76 9.41
C LYS A 113 -15.86 -17.28 9.93
N GLU A 114 -16.16 -17.06 11.20
CA GLU A 114 -17.47 -17.43 11.80
C GLU A 114 -18.63 -16.71 11.12
N ILE A 115 -18.50 -15.39 10.93
CA ILE A 115 -19.54 -14.57 10.27
C ILE A 115 -19.81 -15.02 8.83
N VAL A 116 -18.78 -15.38 8.09
CA VAL A 116 -18.91 -15.80 6.68
C VAL A 116 -19.56 -17.19 6.57
N ASN A 117 -19.28 -18.09 7.52
CA ASN A 117 -19.73 -19.48 7.46
C ASN A 117 -21.07 -19.75 8.17
N ASP A 118 -21.58 -18.77 8.97
CA ASP A 118 -22.82 -18.93 9.74
C ASP A 118 -23.69 -17.69 9.64
N THR A 119 -24.90 -17.87 9.08
CA THR A 119 -25.89 -16.81 8.94
C THR A 119 -26.37 -16.26 10.29
N SER A 120 -26.36 -17.08 11.37
CA SER A 120 -26.72 -16.61 12.72
C SER A 120 -25.61 -15.71 13.29
N ALA A 121 -24.34 -16.05 13.06
CA ALA A 121 -23.20 -15.21 13.43
C ALA A 121 -23.22 -13.87 12.68
N LEU A 122 -23.58 -13.87 11.39
CA LEU A 122 -23.78 -12.65 10.61
C LEU A 122 -24.88 -11.76 11.20
N ALA A 123 -26.01 -12.36 11.59
CA ALA A 123 -27.12 -11.62 12.22
C ALA A 123 -26.70 -11.01 13.55
N GLN A 124 -26.02 -11.77 14.41
CA GLN A 124 -25.50 -11.29 15.69
C GLN A 124 -24.46 -10.17 15.51
N ALA A 125 -23.57 -10.28 14.52
CA ALA A 125 -22.58 -9.24 14.24
C ALA A 125 -23.22 -7.92 13.81
N LYS A 126 -24.34 -7.97 13.06
CA LYS A 126 -25.16 -6.80 12.71
C LYS A 126 -25.79 -6.19 13.96
N GLU A 127 -26.44 -6.98 14.81
CA GLU A 127 -27.07 -6.54 16.05
C GLU A 127 -26.06 -5.87 17.00
N LYS A 128 -24.86 -6.44 17.13
CA LYS A 128 -23.75 -5.88 17.93
C LYS A 128 -23.12 -4.64 17.31
N GLY A 129 -23.50 -4.26 16.09
CA GLY A 129 -22.94 -3.13 15.37
C GLY A 129 -21.46 -3.31 14.97
N TRP A 130 -21.00 -4.55 14.83
CA TRP A 130 -19.62 -4.86 14.40
C TRP A 130 -19.40 -4.66 12.90
N LEU A 131 -20.50 -4.58 12.13
CA LEU A 131 -20.45 -4.49 10.68
C LEU A 131 -20.72 -3.06 10.21
N VAL A 132 -19.96 -2.65 9.20
CA VAL A 132 -20.15 -1.43 8.44
C VAL A 132 -20.54 -1.82 7.02
N ALA A 133 -21.59 -1.22 6.47
CA ALA A 133 -21.96 -1.45 5.08
C ALA A 133 -20.89 -0.87 4.14
N SER A 134 -20.62 -1.54 3.03
CA SER A 134 -19.54 -1.18 2.13
C SER A 134 -19.62 0.24 1.59
N GLN A 135 -20.88 0.74 1.34
CA GLN A 135 -21.12 2.09 0.86
C GLN A 135 -20.86 3.18 1.91
N ASP A 136 -20.76 2.81 3.19
CA ASP A 136 -20.56 3.73 4.32
C ASP A 136 -19.09 3.76 4.76
N ALA A 137 -18.23 2.99 4.10
CA ALA A 137 -16.80 2.90 4.38
C ALA A 137 -16.00 3.80 3.42
N TYR A 138 -15.23 4.73 3.95
CA TYR A 138 -14.18 5.45 3.22
C TYR A 138 -12.89 4.65 3.27
N TRP A 139 -12.28 4.44 2.12
CA TRP A 139 -11.09 3.62 1.99
C TRP A 139 -9.82 4.39 2.25
N PHE A 140 -8.88 3.75 2.91
CA PHE A 140 -7.50 4.20 3.08
C PHE A 140 -6.53 3.17 2.48
N ALA A 141 -5.27 3.55 2.33
CA ALA A 141 -4.22 2.56 2.11
C ALA A 141 -4.31 1.50 3.21
N PRO A 142 -4.19 0.20 2.92
CA PRO A 142 -4.40 -0.85 3.92
C PRO A 142 -3.42 -0.78 5.09
N VAL A 143 -2.20 -0.23 4.86
CA VAL A 143 -1.26 0.20 5.89
C VAL A 143 -1.00 1.69 5.73
N PRO A 144 -1.81 2.57 6.35
CA PRO A 144 -1.75 4.01 6.07
C PRO A 144 -0.43 4.68 6.47
N ARG A 145 0.22 4.14 7.51
CA ARG A 145 1.52 4.63 8.02
C ARG A 145 2.41 3.46 8.44
N PRO A 146 3.01 2.74 7.50
CA PRO A 146 3.97 1.69 7.82
C PRO A 146 5.19 2.29 8.54
N SER A 147 5.85 1.50 9.39
CA SER A 147 7.07 1.98 10.04
C SER A 147 8.21 2.12 9.03
N LYS A 148 8.25 1.25 8.03
CA LYS A 148 9.21 1.26 6.92
C LYS A 148 8.50 0.88 5.61
N ILE A 149 8.91 1.53 4.53
CA ILE A 149 8.65 1.08 3.15
C ILE A 149 10.03 0.82 2.55
N ILE A 150 10.33 -0.44 2.35
CA ILE A 150 11.59 -0.90 1.75
C ILE A 150 11.29 -1.25 0.30
N CYS A 151 12.02 -0.67 -0.63
CA CYS A 151 11.84 -0.87 -2.06
C CYS A 151 13.07 -1.56 -2.67
N ILE A 152 12.85 -2.37 -3.70
CA ILE A 152 13.88 -3.16 -4.35
C ILE A 152 14.06 -2.66 -5.79
N GLY A 153 15.20 -2.06 -6.07
CA GLY A 153 15.57 -1.59 -7.41
C GLY A 153 16.01 -2.74 -8.31
N LEU A 154 15.68 -2.63 -9.61
CA LEU A 154 16.08 -3.58 -10.67
C LEU A 154 15.86 -5.05 -10.28
N ASN A 155 14.65 -5.42 -9.98
CA ASN A 155 14.33 -6.78 -9.51
C ASN A 155 13.53 -7.64 -10.52
N TYR A 156 13.42 -7.22 -11.78
CA TYR A 156 12.79 -8.02 -12.84
C TYR A 156 13.81 -8.30 -13.96
N ARG A 157 13.91 -9.58 -14.40
CA ARG A 157 14.85 -10.01 -15.47
C ARG A 157 14.57 -9.33 -16.79
N ASP A 158 13.29 -9.25 -17.16
CA ASP A 158 12.84 -8.60 -18.38
C ASP A 158 13.07 -7.07 -18.34
N HIS A 159 12.95 -6.42 -17.17
CA HIS A 159 13.29 -5.01 -16.99
C HIS A 159 14.81 -4.76 -17.08
N ALA A 160 15.64 -5.64 -16.53
CA ALA A 160 17.10 -5.56 -16.68
C ALA A 160 17.49 -5.68 -18.16
N ALA A 161 16.85 -6.58 -18.91
CA ALA A 161 17.07 -6.76 -20.34
C ALA A 161 16.64 -5.51 -21.15
N GLU A 162 15.46 -4.91 -20.87
CA GLU A 162 15.00 -3.68 -21.52
C GLU A 162 15.98 -2.52 -21.33
N SER A 163 16.49 -2.37 -20.12
CA SER A 163 17.41 -1.29 -19.72
C SER A 163 18.86 -1.56 -20.07
N ASN A 164 19.17 -2.72 -20.68
CA ASN A 164 20.54 -3.21 -20.96
C ASN A 164 21.44 -3.15 -19.71
N MET A 165 20.89 -3.46 -18.53
CA MET A 165 21.60 -3.49 -17.27
C MET A 165 21.96 -4.93 -16.89
N ALA A 166 23.12 -5.11 -16.26
CA ALA A 166 23.49 -6.39 -15.69
C ALA A 166 22.53 -6.77 -14.54
N ILE A 167 22.23 -8.05 -14.44
CA ILE A 167 21.48 -8.59 -13.31
C ILE A 167 22.31 -8.36 -12.04
N PRO A 168 21.77 -7.69 -11.00
CA PRO A 168 22.48 -7.42 -9.76
C PRO A 168 22.78 -8.72 -9.00
N GLU A 169 23.95 -8.81 -8.38
CA GLU A 169 24.33 -9.97 -7.56
C GLU A 169 23.63 -9.97 -6.19
N ARG A 170 23.11 -8.83 -5.75
CA ARG A 170 22.41 -8.62 -4.48
C ARG A 170 21.25 -7.63 -4.66
N PRO A 171 20.18 -7.72 -3.85
CA PRO A 171 19.11 -6.74 -3.88
C PRO A 171 19.62 -5.31 -3.68
N VAL A 172 19.22 -4.40 -4.56
CA VAL A 172 19.46 -2.97 -4.41
C VAL A 172 18.32 -2.39 -3.57
N ILE A 173 18.64 -1.89 -2.38
CA ILE A 173 17.66 -1.41 -1.42
C ILE A 173 17.60 0.12 -1.44
N PHE A 174 16.37 0.66 -1.44
CA PHE A 174 16.09 2.05 -1.12
C PHE A 174 14.80 2.12 -0.30
N SER A 175 14.38 3.31 0.12
CA SER A 175 13.18 3.48 0.92
C SER A 175 12.31 4.61 0.41
N LYS A 176 11.01 4.53 0.75
CA LYS A 176 10.07 5.64 0.66
C LYS A 176 9.63 6.04 2.06
N PHE A 177 9.35 7.34 2.25
CA PHE A 177 8.84 7.81 3.53
C PHE A 177 7.34 7.50 3.69
N PRO A 178 6.88 7.15 4.91
CA PRO A 178 5.47 6.84 5.14
C PRO A 178 4.50 7.97 4.78
N THR A 179 4.98 9.22 4.72
CA THR A 179 4.18 10.39 4.36
C THR A 179 3.73 10.41 2.90
N CYS A 180 4.38 9.62 2.03
CA CYS A 180 4.01 9.56 0.60
C CYS A 180 2.92 8.53 0.30
N VAL A 181 2.45 7.77 1.31
CA VAL A 181 1.38 6.76 1.14
C VAL A 181 0.05 7.43 0.88
N ILE A 182 -0.64 6.96 -0.16
CA ILE A 182 -2.01 7.36 -0.49
C ILE A 182 -2.89 6.14 -0.80
N ALA A 183 -4.20 6.33 -0.66
CA ALA A 183 -5.21 5.31 -0.94
C ALA A 183 -5.57 5.24 -2.44
N PRO A 184 -6.27 4.18 -2.89
CA PRO A 184 -6.90 4.15 -4.21
C PRO A 184 -7.86 5.33 -4.39
N GLY A 185 -7.80 5.97 -5.55
CA GLY A 185 -8.62 7.14 -5.90
C GLY A 185 -8.07 8.48 -5.40
N GLU A 186 -7.12 8.51 -4.47
CA GLU A 186 -6.43 9.74 -4.08
C GLU A 186 -5.46 10.18 -5.19
N PRO A 187 -5.31 11.50 -5.42
CA PRO A 187 -4.50 11.98 -6.53
C PRO A 187 -2.99 11.84 -6.25
N VAL A 188 -2.25 11.39 -7.26
CA VAL A 188 -0.79 11.59 -7.32
C VAL A 188 -0.53 13.03 -7.73
N VAL A 189 0.18 13.77 -6.88
CA VAL A 189 0.48 15.19 -7.09
C VAL A 189 1.86 15.36 -7.71
N ILE A 190 1.95 15.91 -8.91
CA ILE A 190 3.23 16.22 -9.56
C ILE A 190 3.84 17.46 -8.88
N PRO A 191 5.03 17.34 -8.23
CA PRO A 191 5.72 18.52 -7.69
C PRO A 191 6.03 19.54 -8.78
N SER A 192 5.82 20.84 -8.50
CA SER A 192 6.04 21.91 -9.48
C SER A 192 7.47 21.97 -10.03
N GLN A 193 8.44 21.42 -9.28
CA GLN A 193 9.86 21.39 -9.65
C GLN A 193 10.26 20.14 -10.45
N SER A 194 9.36 19.14 -10.60
CA SER A 194 9.63 17.93 -11.38
C SER A 194 8.90 17.93 -12.71
N HIS A 195 9.60 17.53 -13.76
CA HIS A 195 9.08 17.38 -15.11
C HIS A 195 9.19 15.95 -15.64
N GLN A 196 9.62 15.02 -14.79
CA GLN A 196 9.88 13.62 -15.17
C GLN A 196 9.29 12.64 -14.14
N VAL A 197 8.01 12.87 -13.78
CA VAL A 197 7.30 11.93 -12.90
C VAL A 197 6.87 10.71 -13.70
N ASP A 198 7.20 9.53 -13.17
CA ASP A 198 7.06 8.23 -13.79
C ASP A 198 6.31 7.26 -12.88
N TYR A 199 5.80 6.19 -13.46
CA TYR A 199 5.03 5.13 -12.80
C TYR A 199 5.83 3.82 -12.74
N GLU A 200 5.59 3.01 -11.70
CA GLU A 200 6.18 1.69 -11.51
C GLU A 200 5.17 0.75 -10.82
N ALA A 201 4.53 -0.14 -11.60
CA ALA A 201 3.66 -1.17 -11.04
C ALA A 201 4.48 -2.18 -10.24
N GLU A 202 4.09 -2.43 -9.00
CA GLU A 202 4.75 -3.38 -8.11
C GLU A 202 3.76 -4.21 -7.30
N MET A 203 4.15 -5.42 -6.95
CA MET A 203 3.57 -6.14 -5.84
C MET A 203 4.26 -5.69 -4.56
N ALA A 204 3.49 -5.36 -3.53
CA ALA A 204 4.03 -5.12 -2.21
C ALA A 204 3.70 -6.25 -1.25
N VAL A 205 4.70 -6.63 -0.44
CA VAL A 205 4.59 -7.61 0.66
C VAL A 205 4.37 -6.86 1.96
N VAL A 206 3.40 -7.28 2.76
CA VAL A 206 3.16 -6.74 4.10
C VAL A 206 3.60 -7.75 5.14
N ILE A 207 4.45 -7.34 6.06
CA ILE A 207 4.98 -8.18 7.14
C ILE A 207 3.91 -8.35 8.22
N GLY A 208 3.77 -9.59 8.71
CA GLY A 208 2.79 -9.97 9.74
C GLY A 208 3.39 -10.49 11.02
N ARG A 209 4.70 -10.67 11.08
CA ARG A 209 5.44 -11.08 12.30
C ARG A 209 6.79 -10.37 12.35
N ARG A 210 7.23 -10.07 13.56
CA ARG A 210 8.58 -9.53 13.76
C ARG A 210 9.63 -10.50 13.24
N ALA A 211 10.46 -10.06 12.28
CA ALA A 211 11.44 -10.88 11.57
C ALA A 211 12.86 -10.34 11.75
N LYS A 212 13.79 -11.21 12.17
CA LYS A 212 15.23 -10.96 12.28
C LYS A 212 16.00 -12.25 12.07
N ASN A 213 17.01 -12.24 11.21
CA ASN A 213 17.82 -13.40 10.84
C ASN A 213 16.97 -14.59 10.33
N VAL A 214 15.96 -14.30 9.50
CA VAL A 214 15.02 -15.29 8.96
C VAL A 214 15.64 -15.94 7.72
N LYS A 215 15.60 -17.28 7.65
CA LYS A 215 16.01 -18.01 6.47
C LYS A 215 14.92 -18.03 5.39
N ALA A 216 15.30 -18.04 4.11
CA ALA A 216 14.36 -18.04 2.98
C ALA A 216 13.31 -19.16 3.09
N THR A 217 13.69 -20.34 3.58
CA THR A 217 12.79 -21.49 3.79
C THR A 217 11.66 -21.24 4.80
N ARG A 218 11.76 -20.20 5.63
CA ARG A 218 10.77 -19.82 6.64
C ARG A 218 10.20 -18.41 6.41
N ALA A 219 10.66 -17.72 5.37
CA ALA A 219 10.35 -16.32 5.15
C ALA A 219 8.84 -16.04 4.98
N LEU A 220 8.12 -16.90 4.27
CA LEU A 220 6.67 -16.73 4.06
C LEU A 220 5.85 -16.88 5.35
N ASP A 221 6.37 -17.50 6.40
CA ASP A 221 5.71 -17.57 7.72
C ASP A 221 5.58 -16.18 8.38
N TYR A 222 6.36 -15.20 7.92
CA TYR A 222 6.40 -13.82 8.43
C TYR A 222 5.57 -12.84 7.58
N VAL A 223 5.02 -13.31 6.47
CA VAL A 223 4.22 -12.49 5.54
C VAL A 223 2.75 -12.54 5.94
N LEU A 224 2.15 -11.36 6.13
CA LEU A 224 0.69 -11.23 6.32
C LEU A 224 -0.05 -11.42 4.99
N GLY A 225 0.45 -10.82 3.94
CA GLY A 225 -0.16 -10.87 2.61
C GLY A 225 0.46 -9.88 1.63
N TYR A 226 -0.27 -9.63 0.55
CA TYR A 226 0.19 -8.87 -0.60
C TYR A 226 -0.82 -7.78 -0.97
N THR A 227 -0.32 -6.69 -1.53
CA THR A 227 -1.15 -5.60 -2.06
C THR A 227 -0.54 -5.03 -3.34
N ALA A 228 -1.34 -4.36 -4.16
CA ALA A 228 -0.82 -3.59 -5.30
C ALA A 228 -0.13 -2.32 -4.80
N PHE A 229 0.90 -1.89 -5.52
CA PHE A 229 1.69 -0.72 -5.19
C PHE A 229 2.14 -0.01 -6.46
N ASN A 230 2.28 1.31 -6.40
CA ASN A 230 2.86 2.08 -7.49
C ASN A 230 4.03 2.90 -6.92
N ASP A 231 5.27 2.52 -7.30
CA ASP A 231 6.48 3.22 -6.85
C ASP A 231 6.73 4.46 -7.72
N VAL A 232 5.83 5.45 -7.62
CA VAL A 232 5.90 6.70 -8.37
C VAL A 232 7.23 7.39 -8.12
N SER A 233 7.86 7.91 -9.20
CA SER A 233 9.25 8.36 -9.19
C SER A 233 9.41 9.68 -9.94
N ALA A 234 10.01 10.68 -9.33
CA ALA A 234 10.52 11.87 -10.02
C ALA A 234 11.94 11.56 -10.51
N ARG A 235 12.07 11.19 -11.78
CA ARG A 235 13.35 10.72 -12.36
C ARG A 235 14.44 11.79 -12.36
N ASP A 236 14.05 13.03 -12.60
CA ASP A 236 14.95 14.19 -12.52
C ASP A 236 15.57 14.34 -11.12
N PHE A 237 14.78 14.18 -10.05
CA PHE A 237 15.31 14.19 -8.68
C PHE A 237 16.12 12.93 -8.38
N GLN A 238 15.62 11.77 -8.79
CA GLN A 238 16.27 10.47 -8.55
C GLN A 238 17.69 10.43 -9.11
N PHE A 239 17.90 10.93 -10.34
CA PHE A 239 19.20 10.86 -11.00
C PHE A 239 20.13 12.01 -10.62
N ALA A 240 19.58 13.18 -10.24
CA ALA A 240 20.41 14.33 -9.87
C ALA A 240 21.04 14.19 -8.47
N ASP A 241 20.35 13.52 -7.52
CA ASP A 241 20.74 13.55 -6.11
C ASP A 241 21.78 12.47 -5.74
N GLY A 242 22.05 11.49 -6.58
CA GLY A 242 22.89 10.32 -6.26
C GLY A 242 22.27 9.34 -5.25
N GLN A 243 21.28 9.78 -4.44
CA GLN A 243 20.44 8.97 -3.58
C GLN A 243 18.99 9.05 -4.06
N TRP A 244 18.30 7.93 -4.19
CA TRP A 244 16.98 7.89 -4.81
C TRP A 244 15.84 8.42 -3.92
N VAL A 245 16.06 8.47 -2.62
CA VAL A 245 15.00 8.66 -1.62
C VAL A 245 14.14 9.90 -1.86
N ARG A 246 14.72 11.05 -2.28
CA ARG A 246 13.94 12.26 -2.57
C ARG A 246 13.05 12.08 -3.79
N GLY A 247 13.58 11.54 -4.88
CA GLY A 247 12.80 11.28 -6.10
C GLY A 247 11.70 10.21 -5.91
N LYS A 248 11.87 9.35 -4.93
CA LYS A 248 10.95 8.26 -4.58
C LYS A 248 9.96 8.62 -3.47
N SER A 249 10.20 9.68 -2.69
CA SER A 249 9.43 10.00 -1.47
C SER A 249 8.74 11.37 -1.53
N CYS A 250 8.50 11.93 -2.72
CA CYS A 250 7.60 13.08 -2.82
C CYS A 250 6.24 12.69 -2.25
N ASP A 251 5.53 13.61 -1.63
CA ASP A 251 4.18 13.35 -1.13
C ASP A 251 3.32 12.72 -2.22
N THR A 252 2.46 11.77 -1.86
CA THR A 252 1.58 11.00 -2.74
C THR A 252 2.26 9.94 -3.64
N PHE A 253 3.57 9.74 -3.55
CA PHE A 253 4.33 8.85 -4.45
C PHE A 253 4.34 7.38 -4.05
N ALA A 254 3.52 6.97 -3.08
CA ALA A 254 3.32 5.56 -2.71
C ALA A 254 1.83 5.17 -2.70
N PRO A 255 1.14 5.24 -3.84
CA PRO A 255 -0.19 4.65 -3.95
C PRO A 255 -0.15 3.17 -3.56
N MET A 256 -1.08 2.75 -2.68
CA MET A 256 -1.19 1.38 -2.18
C MET A 256 -2.60 0.85 -2.45
N GLY A 257 -2.72 -0.43 -2.80
CA GLY A 257 -3.97 -1.09 -3.15
C GLY A 257 -5.03 -1.03 -2.06
N GLN A 258 -6.25 -1.42 -2.40
CA GLN A 258 -7.40 -1.29 -1.50
C GLN A 258 -7.32 -2.20 -0.27
N SER A 259 -6.65 -3.36 -0.39
CA SER A 259 -6.59 -4.36 0.69
C SER A 259 -5.28 -5.14 0.66
N ILE A 260 -4.95 -5.74 1.80
CA ILE A 260 -3.97 -6.81 1.88
C ILE A 260 -4.72 -8.12 1.67
N VAL A 261 -4.36 -8.86 0.62
CA VAL A 261 -4.83 -10.23 0.37
C VAL A 261 -3.89 -11.18 1.09
N THR A 262 -4.40 -11.94 2.04
CA THR A 262 -3.57 -12.79 2.92
C THR A 262 -2.96 -14.00 2.21
N THR A 263 -1.90 -14.56 2.79
CA THR A 263 -1.12 -15.67 2.21
C THR A 263 -1.89 -16.96 2.04
N ASP A 264 -3.01 -17.15 2.74
CA ASP A 264 -3.92 -18.28 2.54
C ASP A 264 -4.68 -18.19 1.20
N THR A 265 -4.81 -16.99 0.63
CA THR A 265 -5.39 -16.75 -0.70
C THR A 265 -4.32 -16.79 -1.78
N ILE A 266 -3.22 -16.07 -1.60
CA ILE A 266 -2.08 -16.03 -2.53
C ILE A 266 -0.99 -16.96 -2.00
N THR A 267 -1.08 -18.23 -2.36
CA THR A 267 -0.15 -19.27 -1.88
C THR A 267 1.20 -19.27 -2.60
N ASP A 268 1.26 -18.73 -3.82
CA ASP A 268 2.49 -18.56 -4.59
C ASP A 268 2.54 -17.14 -5.20
N PRO A 269 3.27 -16.21 -4.59
CA PRO A 269 3.35 -14.83 -5.08
C PRO A 269 4.23 -14.67 -6.33
N HIS A 270 4.85 -15.74 -6.84
CA HIS A 270 5.79 -15.71 -7.96
C HIS A 270 5.18 -16.19 -9.28
N LYS A 271 3.83 -16.13 -9.41
CA LYS A 271 3.12 -16.57 -10.63
C LYS A 271 1.94 -15.67 -10.98
N LEU A 272 2.01 -14.39 -10.60
CA LEU A 272 0.92 -13.45 -10.77
C LEU A 272 1.18 -12.54 -11.97
N SER A 273 0.19 -12.38 -12.84
CA SER A 273 0.21 -11.33 -13.85
C SER A 273 0.20 -9.97 -13.18
N ILE A 274 1.07 -9.06 -13.65
CA ILE A 274 1.17 -7.68 -13.19
C ILE A 274 1.15 -6.73 -14.37
N LYS A 275 0.31 -5.69 -14.31
CA LYS A 275 0.13 -4.71 -15.38
C LYS A 275 0.01 -3.30 -14.83
N LEU A 276 0.43 -2.33 -15.64
CA LEU A 276 0.05 -0.94 -15.48
C LEU A 276 -0.65 -0.45 -16.74
N VAL A 277 -1.78 0.22 -16.53
CA VAL A 277 -2.55 0.89 -17.57
C VAL A 277 -2.51 2.39 -17.31
N LEU A 278 -2.15 3.18 -18.33
CA LEU A 278 -2.15 4.65 -18.30
C LEU A 278 -3.15 5.12 -19.34
N ASN A 279 -4.18 5.84 -18.94
CA ASN A 279 -5.23 6.35 -19.85
C ASN A 279 -5.85 5.28 -20.76
N GLY A 280 -6.06 4.07 -20.23
CA GLY A 280 -6.60 2.93 -20.98
C GLY A 280 -5.58 2.18 -21.85
N GLN A 281 -4.32 2.63 -21.92
CA GLN A 281 -3.24 1.96 -22.63
C GLN A 281 -2.38 1.14 -21.69
N THR A 282 -2.16 -0.13 -21.99
CA THR A 282 -1.22 -0.98 -21.23
C THR A 282 0.22 -0.51 -21.44
N MET A 283 0.87 -0.11 -20.35
CA MET A 283 2.23 0.40 -20.34
C MET A 283 3.23 -0.64 -19.82
N GLN A 284 2.86 -1.41 -18.80
CA GLN A 284 3.64 -2.52 -18.27
C GLN A 284 2.77 -3.78 -18.32
N ASP A 285 3.36 -4.90 -18.72
CA ASP A 285 2.69 -6.22 -18.79
C ASP A 285 3.74 -7.31 -18.60
N SER A 286 3.73 -7.97 -17.45
CA SER A 286 4.70 -9.01 -17.08
C SER A 286 4.09 -9.99 -16.07
N ASN A 287 4.95 -10.82 -15.47
CA ASN A 287 4.59 -11.77 -14.42
C ASN A 287 5.61 -11.73 -13.29
N THR A 288 5.17 -11.97 -12.05
CA THR A 288 6.05 -12.01 -10.88
C THR A 288 7.05 -13.18 -10.90
N ASP A 289 6.96 -14.11 -11.86
CA ASP A 289 7.99 -15.12 -12.11
C ASP A 289 9.29 -14.54 -12.70
N GLN A 290 9.23 -13.28 -13.18
CA GLN A 290 10.39 -12.54 -13.66
C GLN A 290 11.21 -11.90 -12.53
N LEU A 291 10.77 -11.98 -11.28
CA LEU A 291 11.55 -11.50 -10.14
C LEU A 291 12.93 -12.13 -10.11
N ILE A 292 13.97 -11.30 -10.00
CA ILE A 292 15.38 -11.74 -9.85
C ILE A 292 15.56 -12.35 -8.46
N PHE A 293 15.14 -11.62 -7.44
CA PHE A 293 15.09 -12.08 -6.05
C PHE A 293 13.62 -12.22 -5.64
N GLY A 294 13.20 -13.45 -5.34
CA GLY A 294 11.86 -13.75 -4.87
C GLY A 294 11.61 -13.26 -3.44
N VAL A 295 10.35 -13.26 -3.01
CA VAL A 295 9.95 -12.80 -1.68
C VAL A 295 10.75 -13.47 -0.55
N PRO A 296 10.99 -14.81 -0.57
CA PRO A 296 11.79 -15.45 0.47
C PRO A 296 13.22 -14.95 0.56
N GLU A 297 13.88 -14.75 -0.59
CA GLU A 297 15.27 -14.26 -0.66
C GLU A 297 15.36 -12.82 -0.20
N LEU A 298 14.39 -11.98 -0.55
CA LEU A 298 14.32 -10.58 -0.08
C LEU A 298 14.21 -10.51 1.44
N ILE A 299 13.33 -11.32 2.05
CA ILE A 299 13.14 -11.33 3.51
C ILE A 299 14.41 -11.85 4.21
N GLU A 300 15.04 -12.92 3.71
CA GLU A 300 16.31 -13.41 4.25
C GLU A 300 17.36 -12.31 4.21
N PHE A 301 17.61 -11.71 3.05
CA PHE A 301 18.60 -10.66 2.84
C PHE A 301 18.36 -9.43 3.75
N LEU A 302 17.13 -8.95 3.80
CA LEU A 302 16.79 -7.79 4.62
C LEU A 302 16.98 -8.08 6.11
N THR A 303 16.53 -9.26 6.56
CA THR A 303 16.54 -9.59 8.00
C THR A 303 17.91 -9.94 8.55
N GLU A 304 18.94 -10.15 7.72
CA GLU A 304 20.32 -10.25 8.17
C GLU A 304 20.78 -8.99 8.93
N SER A 305 20.37 -7.82 8.48
CA SER A 305 20.80 -6.54 9.06
C SER A 305 19.64 -5.69 9.62
N ILE A 306 18.44 -5.78 9.05
CA ILE A 306 17.28 -4.95 9.39
C ILE A 306 16.25 -5.82 10.12
N THR A 307 15.67 -5.31 11.21
CA THR A 307 14.49 -5.95 11.80
C THR A 307 13.25 -5.48 11.05
N LEU A 308 12.43 -6.42 10.57
CA LEU A 308 11.11 -6.13 10.04
C LEU A 308 10.07 -6.29 11.15
N GLU A 309 9.12 -5.37 11.20
CA GLU A 309 8.03 -5.35 12.18
C GLU A 309 6.67 -5.56 11.47
N PRO A 310 5.64 -6.03 12.17
CA PRO A 310 4.30 -6.12 11.60
C PRO A 310 3.84 -4.79 11.01
N GLY A 311 3.28 -4.83 9.79
CA GLY A 311 2.89 -3.65 9.03
C GLY A 311 4.01 -2.98 8.23
N ASP A 312 5.26 -3.46 8.28
CA ASP A 312 6.29 -3.03 7.33
C ASP A 312 5.94 -3.50 5.92
N VAL A 313 6.31 -2.70 4.93
CA VAL A 313 6.00 -2.93 3.51
C VAL A 313 7.30 -3.12 2.73
N ILE A 314 7.33 -4.16 1.87
CA ILE A 314 8.42 -4.39 0.92
C ILE A 314 7.81 -4.28 -0.49
N ALA A 315 8.17 -3.25 -1.24
CA ALA A 315 7.86 -3.09 -2.65
C ALA A 315 8.89 -3.87 -3.47
N THR A 316 8.42 -4.85 -4.27
CA THR A 316 9.28 -5.94 -4.78
C THR A 316 10.00 -5.63 -6.08
N GLY A 317 9.85 -4.43 -6.62
CA GLY A 317 10.41 -4.04 -7.92
C GLY A 317 9.36 -4.06 -9.03
N THR A 318 9.66 -3.35 -10.10
CA THR A 318 8.78 -3.11 -11.23
C THR A 318 9.22 -3.87 -12.49
N PRO A 319 8.27 -4.33 -13.34
CA PRO A 319 8.56 -4.92 -14.64
C PRO A 319 8.94 -3.86 -15.70
N PRO A 320 9.33 -4.27 -16.95
CA PRO A 320 9.62 -3.36 -18.05
C PRO A 320 8.40 -2.53 -18.46
N GLY A 321 8.66 -1.44 -19.20
CA GLY A 321 7.64 -0.54 -19.73
C GLY A 321 7.46 0.74 -18.91
N VAL A 322 8.37 1.02 -17.96
CA VAL A 322 8.43 2.31 -17.25
C VAL A 322 8.57 3.47 -18.23
N GLY A 323 8.03 4.62 -17.87
CA GLY A 323 7.90 5.74 -18.78
C GLY A 323 9.23 6.31 -19.27
N PHE A 324 10.23 6.43 -18.39
CA PHE A 324 11.54 6.98 -18.76
C PHE A 324 12.32 6.12 -19.76
N ALA A 325 12.10 4.78 -19.76
CA ALA A 325 12.78 3.86 -20.68
C ALA A 325 12.17 3.81 -22.08
N ARG A 326 10.99 4.40 -22.28
CA ARG A 326 10.29 4.41 -23.57
C ARG A 326 10.97 5.34 -24.58
N LYS A 327 10.69 5.12 -25.85
CA LYS A 327 11.22 5.92 -26.97
C LYS A 327 10.07 6.41 -27.85
N PRO A 328 9.67 7.70 -27.75
CA PRO A 328 10.15 8.72 -26.80
C PRO A 328 9.71 8.41 -25.36
N PRO A 329 10.41 8.98 -24.34
CA PRO A 329 9.98 8.86 -22.94
C PRO A 329 8.55 9.37 -22.70
N VAL A 330 7.82 8.73 -21.81
CA VAL A 330 6.45 9.06 -21.40
C VAL A 330 6.43 9.36 -19.92
N PHE A 331 6.21 10.62 -19.54
CA PHE A 331 6.06 11.04 -18.17
C PHE A 331 4.61 11.42 -17.86
N LEU A 332 4.22 11.25 -16.60
CA LEU A 332 2.88 11.59 -16.11
C LEU A 332 2.58 13.08 -16.24
N LYS A 333 1.33 13.39 -16.54
CA LYS A 333 0.81 14.74 -16.67
C LYS A 333 -0.47 14.90 -15.86
N PRO A 334 -0.80 16.13 -15.42
CA PRO A 334 -2.11 16.38 -14.82
C PRO A 334 -3.25 15.96 -15.76
N GLY A 335 -4.21 15.23 -15.21
CA GLY A 335 -5.33 14.65 -15.96
C GLY A 335 -5.10 13.19 -16.41
N ASP A 336 -3.91 12.65 -16.23
CA ASP A 336 -3.67 11.22 -16.46
C ASP A 336 -4.37 10.36 -15.41
N GLU A 337 -4.74 9.12 -15.78
CA GLU A 337 -5.29 8.10 -14.92
C GLU A 337 -4.42 6.84 -15.00
N MET A 338 -3.95 6.38 -13.86
CA MET A 338 -3.13 5.17 -13.74
C MET A 338 -3.93 4.05 -13.07
N GLU A 339 -3.73 2.81 -13.52
CA GLU A 339 -4.25 1.63 -12.87
C GLU A 339 -3.18 0.53 -12.85
N VAL A 340 -2.80 0.08 -11.65
CA VAL A 340 -2.00 -1.13 -11.43
C VAL A 340 -2.95 -2.29 -11.22
N LEU A 341 -2.74 -3.39 -11.94
CA LEU A 341 -3.56 -4.61 -11.88
C LEU A 341 -2.66 -5.80 -11.55
N ILE A 342 -2.97 -6.53 -10.48
CA ILE A 342 -2.24 -7.75 -10.10
C ILE A 342 -3.24 -8.89 -9.91
N GLU A 343 -2.98 -10.01 -10.58
CA GLU A 343 -3.81 -11.21 -10.52
C GLU A 343 -4.00 -11.69 -9.08
N GLY A 344 -5.25 -11.94 -8.69
CA GLY A 344 -5.62 -12.40 -7.35
C GLY A 344 -5.51 -11.35 -6.24
N ILE A 345 -4.80 -10.24 -6.45
CA ILE A 345 -4.64 -9.15 -5.48
C ILE A 345 -5.66 -8.03 -5.73
N GLY A 346 -5.82 -7.64 -6.99
CA GLY A 346 -6.78 -6.61 -7.39
C GLY A 346 -6.15 -5.40 -8.07
N GLY A 347 -6.93 -4.33 -8.18
CA GLY A 347 -6.56 -3.08 -8.85
C GLY A 347 -6.24 -1.93 -7.89
N LEU A 348 -5.43 -0.99 -8.38
CA LEU A 348 -5.08 0.26 -7.70
C LEU A 348 -5.12 1.39 -8.74
N GLY A 349 -6.16 2.20 -8.69
CA GLY A 349 -6.36 3.32 -9.61
C GLY A 349 -6.14 4.66 -8.91
N ASN A 350 -5.39 5.57 -9.55
CA ASN A 350 -5.13 6.91 -9.03
C ASN A 350 -5.08 7.93 -10.16
N PRO A 351 -5.80 9.07 -10.04
CA PRO A 351 -5.65 10.20 -10.95
C PRO A 351 -4.36 10.97 -10.67
N VAL A 352 -3.89 11.71 -11.66
CA VAL A 352 -2.71 12.58 -11.57
C VAL A 352 -3.13 14.04 -11.62
N VAL A 353 -2.60 14.85 -10.71
CA VAL A 353 -2.88 16.31 -10.67
C VAL A 353 -1.59 17.12 -10.55
N ALA A 354 -1.66 18.40 -10.88
CA ALA A 354 -0.57 19.34 -10.59
C ALA A 354 -0.58 19.72 -9.10
N ALA A 355 0.58 20.07 -8.57
CA ALA A 355 0.64 20.75 -7.28
C ALA A 355 -0.14 22.09 -7.37
N THR A 356 -0.94 22.38 -6.35
CA THR A 356 -1.52 23.73 -6.16
C THR A 356 -0.47 24.62 -5.51
N GLU A 357 -0.35 25.87 -5.99
CA GLU A 357 0.52 26.89 -5.41
C GLU A 357 0.14 27.24 -3.96
#